data_48a56c8a50ac36179c9bcb0469871654
#
_entry.id   48a56c8a50ac36179c9bcb0469871654
#
_cell.length_a   1.000
_cell.length_b   1.000
_cell.length_c   1.000
_cell.angle_alpha   90.00
_cell.angle_beta   90.00
_cell.angle_gamma   90.00
#
_symmetry.space_group_name_H-M   'P 1'
#
loop_
_entity.id
_entity.type
_entity.pdbx_description
1 polymer ?
#
loop_
_entity_poly.entity_id
_entity_poly.type
_entity_poly.pdbx_seq_one_letter_code
_entity_poly.pdbx_strand_id
1 'polypeptide(L)'
;LDASTKMAIRTDRALLALQGPQSANVLGSLGLRLDDFRFMQLRHFDFDGIELLISRSGYTGEDGFEIALPAGSATAFCDACLSTGLVTLAGFGARDTLRMEAGLPLWGHELHETITPVEAGLGFAISKKRRDAADFPGATRIIDELKTGPKRRLVGLSVSGARPVR
;
A
#
# COMPACT_ATOMS: atom_id res chain seq x y z
N LEU A 1 -21.05 1.70 -1.78
CA LEU A 1 -20.95 1.33 -3.19
C LEU A 1 -22.29 1.64 -3.85
N ASP A 2 -22.25 2.24 -5.01
CA ASP A 2 -23.43 2.45 -5.85
C ASP A 2 -24.05 1.08 -6.18
N ALA A 3 -25.40 1.00 -6.21
CA ALA A 3 -26.14 -0.24 -6.53
C ALA A 3 -25.79 -0.83 -7.92
N SER A 4 -25.21 -0.03 -8.82
CA SER A 4 -24.70 -0.48 -10.12
C SER A 4 -23.33 -1.15 -10.07
N THR A 5 -22.59 -1.02 -8.95
CA THR A 5 -21.24 -1.55 -8.81
C THR A 5 -21.28 -3.05 -8.53
N LYS A 6 -20.67 -3.85 -9.40
CA LYS A 6 -20.48 -5.29 -9.20
C LYS A 6 -19.12 -5.56 -8.57
N MET A 7 -19.11 -6.40 -7.55
CA MET A 7 -17.89 -6.88 -6.89
C MET A 7 -17.70 -8.37 -7.18
N ALA A 8 -16.51 -8.76 -7.59
CA ALA A 8 -16.11 -10.14 -7.76
C ALA A 8 -14.88 -10.44 -6.88
N ILE A 9 -15.02 -11.47 -6.03
CA ILE A 9 -13.90 -11.95 -5.22
C ILE A 9 -13.06 -12.91 -6.09
N ARG A 10 -11.76 -12.65 -6.21
CA ARG A 10 -10.82 -13.46 -6.98
C ARG A 10 -10.08 -14.39 -6.03
N THR A 11 -10.55 -15.63 -5.90
CA THR A 11 -9.93 -16.66 -5.07
C THR A 11 -8.85 -17.45 -5.80
N ASP A 12 -8.70 -17.23 -7.09
CA ASP A 12 -7.74 -17.85 -7.99
C ASP A 12 -6.40 -17.10 -8.08
N ARG A 13 -6.28 -15.97 -7.38
CA ARG A 13 -5.08 -15.11 -7.39
C ARG A 13 -4.39 -15.09 -6.02
N ALA A 14 -3.07 -15.01 -6.04
CA ALA A 14 -2.24 -14.62 -4.91
C ALA A 14 -1.78 -13.18 -5.07
N LEU A 15 -1.44 -12.52 -3.96
CA LEU A 15 -0.84 -11.20 -3.94
C LEU A 15 0.49 -11.28 -3.18
N LEU A 16 1.58 -10.92 -3.85
CA LEU A 16 2.92 -10.82 -3.26
C LEU A 16 3.31 -9.35 -3.15
N ALA A 17 4.03 -9.01 -2.09
CA ALA A 17 4.62 -7.69 -1.90
C ALA A 17 6.15 -7.80 -1.97
N LEU A 18 6.76 -7.23 -3.00
CA LEU A 18 8.20 -7.09 -3.16
C LEU A 18 8.58 -5.65 -2.86
N GLN A 19 9.19 -5.40 -1.71
CA GLN A 19 9.40 -4.05 -1.20
C GLN A 19 10.88 -3.78 -0.90
N GLY A 20 11.27 -2.52 -1.00
CA GLY A 20 12.60 -2.05 -0.69
C GLY A 20 13.36 -1.51 -1.91
N PRO A 21 14.50 -0.84 -1.69
CA PRO A 21 15.24 -0.10 -2.73
C PRO A 21 15.77 -0.99 -3.86
N GLN A 22 15.89 -2.30 -3.65
CA GLN A 22 16.34 -3.25 -4.68
C GLN A 22 15.18 -3.90 -5.47
N SER A 23 13.93 -3.60 -5.13
CA SER A 23 12.77 -4.26 -5.73
C SER A 23 12.71 -4.13 -7.26
N ALA A 24 13.06 -2.96 -7.80
CA ALA A 24 13.13 -2.75 -9.24
C ALA A 24 14.25 -3.57 -9.89
N ASN A 25 15.41 -3.70 -9.25
CA ASN A 25 16.51 -4.51 -9.74
C ASN A 25 16.15 -6.00 -9.77
N VAL A 26 15.43 -6.48 -8.77
CA VAL A 26 14.91 -7.87 -8.73
C VAL A 26 14.03 -8.14 -9.95
N LEU A 27 13.00 -7.33 -10.18
CA LEU A 27 12.11 -7.52 -11.32
C LEU A 27 12.85 -7.37 -12.67
N GLY A 28 13.77 -6.41 -12.76
CA GLY A 28 14.63 -6.26 -13.93
C GLY A 28 15.50 -7.49 -14.22
N SER A 29 16.07 -8.13 -13.17
CA SER A 29 16.85 -9.37 -13.29
C SER A 29 16.01 -10.54 -13.79
N LEU A 30 14.72 -10.52 -13.55
CA LEU A 30 13.75 -11.50 -14.07
C LEU A 30 13.26 -11.16 -15.48
N GLY A 31 13.85 -10.17 -16.14
CA GLY A 31 13.51 -9.79 -17.50
C GLY A 31 12.29 -8.87 -17.63
N LEU A 32 11.72 -8.41 -16.53
CA LEU A 32 10.57 -7.50 -16.57
C LEU A 32 11.02 -6.07 -16.84
N ARG A 33 10.53 -5.48 -17.92
CA ARG A 33 10.86 -4.11 -18.32
C ARG A 33 10.03 -3.10 -17.56
N LEU A 34 10.68 -2.33 -16.70
CA LEU A 34 10.04 -1.33 -15.84
C LEU A 34 10.16 0.11 -16.37
N ASP A 35 10.54 0.26 -17.66
CA ASP A 35 10.71 1.57 -18.28
C ASP A 35 9.41 2.39 -18.15
N ASP A 36 9.53 3.63 -17.70
CA ASP A 36 8.40 4.54 -17.45
C ASP A 36 7.30 3.99 -16.51
N PHE A 37 7.60 2.93 -15.75
CA PHE A 37 6.66 2.42 -14.75
C PHE A 37 6.75 3.24 -13.45
N ARG A 38 5.82 4.18 -13.31
CA ARG A 38 5.84 5.17 -12.22
C ARG A 38 5.06 4.68 -11.00
N PHE A 39 5.35 5.29 -9.86
CA PHE A 39 4.60 5.08 -8.63
C PHE A 39 3.08 5.27 -8.84
N MET A 40 2.28 4.40 -8.26
CA MET A 40 0.82 4.29 -8.39
C MET A 40 0.31 3.87 -9.78
N GLN A 41 1.18 3.45 -10.67
CA GLN A 41 0.75 2.81 -11.90
C GLN A 41 0.52 1.31 -11.71
N LEU A 42 -0.35 0.76 -12.55
CA LEU A 42 -0.69 -0.64 -12.62
C LEU A 42 -0.46 -1.12 -14.07
N ARG A 43 0.26 -2.22 -14.25
CA ARG A 43 0.55 -2.79 -15.59
C ARG A 43 0.50 -4.31 -15.57
N HIS A 44 0.16 -4.88 -16.72
CA HIS A 44 0.31 -6.30 -16.98
C HIS A 44 1.73 -6.60 -17.48
N PHE A 45 2.27 -7.72 -17.01
CA PHE A 45 3.54 -8.28 -17.44
C PHE A 45 3.36 -9.77 -17.69
N ASP A 46 4.24 -10.33 -18.50
CA ASP A 46 4.39 -11.77 -18.67
C ASP A 46 5.74 -12.20 -18.06
N PHE A 47 5.71 -13.25 -17.28
CA PHE A 47 6.90 -13.89 -16.74
C PHE A 47 6.80 -15.37 -17.05
N ASP A 48 7.54 -15.84 -18.07
CA ASP A 48 7.57 -17.23 -18.52
C ASP A 48 6.16 -17.82 -18.74
N GLY A 49 5.26 -17.04 -19.37
CA GLY A 49 3.87 -17.44 -19.62
C GLY A 49 2.95 -17.24 -18.41
N ILE A 50 3.43 -16.72 -17.30
CA ILE A 50 2.63 -16.36 -16.12
C ILE A 50 2.20 -14.91 -16.25
N GLU A 51 0.89 -14.67 -16.33
CA GLU A 51 0.33 -13.32 -16.32
C GLU A 51 0.46 -12.69 -14.94
N LEU A 52 1.22 -11.61 -14.85
CA LEU A 52 1.38 -10.79 -13.65
C LEU A 52 0.62 -9.48 -13.83
N LEU A 53 -0.11 -9.07 -12.79
CA LEU A 53 -0.63 -7.71 -12.67
C LEU A 53 0.16 -7.02 -11.57
N ILE A 54 1.01 -6.06 -11.93
CA ILE A 54 1.95 -5.42 -11.02
C ILE A 54 1.55 -3.96 -10.81
N SER A 55 1.41 -3.56 -9.55
CA SER A 55 1.32 -2.17 -9.12
C SER A 55 2.65 -1.72 -8.54
N ARG A 56 3.17 -0.55 -8.94
CA ARG A 56 4.31 0.07 -8.27
C ARG A 56 3.78 0.84 -7.07
N SER A 57 3.59 0.13 -5.99
CA SER A 57 2.98 0.59 -4.74
C SER A 57 3.48 -0.26 -3.59
N GLY A 58 3.26 0.21 -2.36
CA GLY A 58 3.66 -0.51 -1.19
C GLY A 58 3.21 0.16 0.11
N TYR A 59 3.61 -0.44 1.22
CA TYR A 59 3.23 -0.02 2.55
C TYR A 59 4.43 -0.03 3.51
N THR A 60 5.60 0.40 3.00
CA THR A 60 6.87 0.36 3.75
C THR A 60 7.62 1.68 3.75
N GLY A 61 7.14 2.68 3.00
CA GLY A 61 7.84 3.95 2.81
C GLY A 61 8.98 3.89 1.79
N GLU A 62 9.29 2.70 1.26
CA GLU A 62 10.29 2.47 0.22
C GLU A 62 9.64 2.19 -1.14
N ASP A 63 10.44 2.20 -2.21
CA ASP A 63 9.98 1.73 -3.51
C ASP A 63 9.63 0.25 -3.45
N GLY A 64 8.62 -0.15 -4.22
CA GLY A 64 8.16 -1.52 -4.17
C GLY A 64 7.02 -1.81 -5.11
N PHE A 65 6.68 -3.08 -5.17
CA PHE A 65 5.67 -3.62 -6.07
C PHE A 65 4.73 -4.57 -5.34
N GLU A 66 3.45 -4.46 -5.67
CA GLU A 66 2.42 -5.43 -5.31
C GLU A 66 2.06 -6.22 -6.56
N ILE A 67 2.20 -7.54 -6.50
CA ILE A 67 2.18 -8.43 -7.67
C ILE A 67 1.05 -9.43 -7.49
N ALA A 68 0.00 -9.28 -8.29
CA ALA A 68 -1.10 -10.23 -8.36
C ALA A 68 -0.86 -11.21 -9.50
N LEU A 69 -0.93 -12.52 -9.20
CA LEU A 69 -0.64 -13.59 -10.14
C LEU A 69 -1.54 -14.81 -9.84
N PRO A 70 -1.64 -15.80 -10.76
CA PRO A 70 -2.36 -17.04 -10.47
C PRO A 70 -1.79 -17.71 -9.20
N ALA A 71 -2.66 -18.12 -8.28
CA ALA A 71 -2.25 -18.67 -6.99
C ALA A 71 -1.31 -19.88 -7.12
N GLY A 72 -1.54 -20.75 -8.11
CA GLY A 72 -0.68 -21.91 -8.39
C GLY A 72 0.74 -21.56 -8.85
N SER A 73 0.98 -20.31 -9.31
CA SER A 73 2.30 -19.84 -9.78
C SER A 73 3.05 -19.05 -8.71
N ALA A 74 2.44 -18.79 -7.56
CA ALA A 74 3.01 -17.88 -6.54
C ALA A 74 4.35 -18.39 -5.99
N THR A 75 4.47 -19.67 -5.71
CA THR A 75 5.72 -20.28 -5.21
C THR A 75 6.83 -20.15 -6.23
N ALA A 76 6.58 -20.53 -7.49
CA ALA A 76 7.59 -20.48 -8.55
C ALA A 76 8.11 -19.05 -8.77
N PHE A 77 7.22 -18.06 -8.78
CA PHE A 77 7.61 -16.66 -8.91
C PHE A 77 8.39 -16.15 -7.67
N CYS A 78 7.97 -16.56 -6.47
CA CYS A 78 8.69 -16.23 -5.24
C CYS A 78 10.11 -16.81 -5.26
N ASP A 79 10.28 -18.07 -5.66
CA ASP A 79 11.57 -18.74 -5.77
C ASP A 79 12.48 -18.06 -6.82
N ALA A 80 11.90 -17.63 -7.94
CA ALA A 80 12.62 -16.84 -8.92
C ALA A 80 13.14 -15.51 -8.34
N CYS A 81 12.31 -14.79 -7.58
CA CYS A 81 12.75 -13.58 -6.87
C CYS A 81 13.88 -13.88 -5.87
N LEU A 82 13.75 -14.94 -5.07
CA LEU A 82 14.77 -15.35 -4.08
C LEU A 82 16.08 -15.75 -4.74
N SER A 83 16.04 -16.40 -5.90
CA SER A 83 17.24 -16.84 -6.63
C SER A 83 18.13 -15.69 -7.09
N THR A 84 17.62 -14.46 -7.16
CA THR A 84 18.43 -13.27 -7.46
C THR A 84 19.45 -12.93 -6.37
N GLY A 85 19.29 -13.48 -5.15
CA GLY A 85 20.13 -13.17 -3.99
C GLY A 85 19.89 -11.75 -3.40
N LEU A 86 18.95 -10.99 -3.96
CA LEU A 86 18.62 -9.62 -3.53
C LEU A 86 17.39 -9.56 -2.61
N VAL A 87 16.73 -10.69 -2.41
CA VAL A 87 15.46 -10.79 -1.68
C VAL A 87 15.63 -11.60 -0.41
N THR A 88 15.00 -11.13 0.67
CA THR A 88 14.87 -11.87 1.94
C THR A 88 13.40 -11.95 2.29
N LEU A 89 12.95 -13.14 2.71
CA LEU A 89 11.58 -13.31 3.21
C LEU A 89 11.38 -12.51 4.49
N ALA A 90 10.31 -11.74 4.54
CA ALA A 90 9.94 -10.92 5.69
C ALA A 90 8.70 -11.48 6.40
N GLY A 91 8.73 -11.47 7.73
CA GLY A 91 7.56 -11.80 8.54
C GLY A 91 6.55 -10.66 8.58
N PHE A 92 5.33 -10.97 9.00
CA PHE A 92 4.25 -9.99 9.08
C PHE A 92 4.56 -8.82 10.03
N GLY A 93 5.31 -9.09 11.12
CA GLY A 93 5.78 -8.05 12.06
C GLY A 93 6.69 -7.01 11.40
N ALA A 94 7.50 -7.40 10.42
CA ALA A 94 8.33 -6.45 9.66
C ALA A 94 7.47 -5.46 8.86
N ARG A 95 6.37 -5.93 8.24
CA ARG A 95 5.42 -5.07 7.55
C ARG A 95 4.82 -4.02 8.49
N ASP A 96 4.44 -4.42 9.70
CA ASP A 96 3.85 -3.50 10.69
C ASP A 96 4.87 -2.48 11.19
N THR A 97 6.10 -2.89 11.47
CA THR A 97 7.17 -1.98 11.88
C THR A 97 7.52 -0.97 10.78
N LEU A 98 7.70 -1.43 9.55
CA LEU A 98 8.08 -0.58 8.42
C LEU A 98 6.99 0.46 8.09
N ARG A 99 5.72 0.06 8.06
CA ARG A 99 4.63 1.00 7.80
C ARG A 99 4.53 2.08 8.90
N MET A 100 4.76 1.68 10.15
CA MET A 100 4.72 2.59 11.29
C MET A 100 5.86 3.60 11.23
N GLU A 101 7.09 3.16 10.93
CA GLU A 101 8.25 4.03 10.74
C GLU A 101 8.05 4.99 9.57
N ALA A 102 7.36 4.55 8.52
CA ALA A 102 6.98 5.38 7.38
C ALA A 102 5.82 6.35 7.67
N GLY A 103 5.21 6.29 8.86
CA GLY A 103 4.06 7.11 9.23
C GLY A 103 2.76 6.72 8.53
N LEU A 104 2.66 5.48 8.05
CA LEU A 104 1.47 4.97 7.35
C LEU A 104 0.49 4.37 8.35
N PRO A 105 -0.71 4.96 8.52
CA PRO A 105 -1.67 4.49 9.50
C PRO A 105 -2.37 3.19 9.05
N LEU A 106 -2.74 2.36 10.03
CA LEU A 106 -3.42 1.09 9.80
C LEU A 106 -4.80 1.10 10.46
N TRP A 107 -5.80 0.52 9.76
CA TRP A 107 -7.13 0.31 10.35
C TRP A 107 -7.06 -0.66 11.53
N GLY A 108 -7.72 -0.31 12.62
CA GLY A 108 -7.67 -1.04 13.89
C GLY A 108 -6.54 -0.59 14.82
N HIS A 109 -5.65 0.28 14.33
CA HIS A 109 -4.58 0.92 15.11
C HIS A 109 -4.79 2.44 15.14
N GLU A 110 -4.17 3.17 14.22
CA GLU A 110 -4.29 4.63 14.15
C GLU A 110 -5.59 5.09 13.47
N LEU A 111 -6.26 4.19 12.74
CA LEU A 111 -7.52 4.46 12.06
C LEU A 111 -8.64 3.61 12.66
N HIS A 112 -9.77 4.25 12.93
CA HIS A 112 -11.02 3.61 13.30
C HIS A 112 -12.21 4.55 13.00
N GLU A 113 -13.42 4.10 13.25
CA GLU A 113 -14.66 4.76 12.85
C GLU A 113 -14.82 6.22 13.35
N THR A 114 -14.16 6.59 14.44
CA THR A 114 -14.26 7.94 15.00
C THR A 114 -13.14 8.89 14.60
N ILE A 115 -12.12 8.38 13.86
CA ILE A 115 -10.99 9.18 13.37
C ILE A 115 -11.28 9.60 11.92
N THR A 116 -11.21 10.90 11.66
CA THR A 116 -11.36 11.41 10.30
C THR A 116 -10.04 11.29 9.51
N PRO A 117 -10.11 11.27 8.17
CA PRO A 117 -8.92 11.36 7.35
C PRO A 117 -8.05 12.60 7.64
N VAL A 118 -8.65 13.70 8.09
CA VAL A 118 -7.92 14.94 8.42
C VAL A 118 -7.16 14.78 9.73
N GLU A 119 -7.78 14.20 10.75
CA GLU A 119 -7.12 13.86 12.02
C GLU A 119 -5.94 12.91 11.81
N ALA A 120 -6.07 11.95 10.90
CA ALA A 120 -5.03 10.98 10.55
C ALA A 120 -3.95 11.50 9.58
N GLY A 121 -4.00 12.77 9.18
CA GLY A 121 -3.04 13.33 8.21
C GLY A 121 -3.27 12.89 6.76
N LEU A 122 -4.40 12.24 6.46
CA LEU A 122 -4.74 11.70 5.14
C LEU A 122 -5.61 12.65 4.30
N GLY A 123 -5.70 13.92 4.66
CA GLY A 123 -6.49 14.92 3.93
C GLY A 123 -6.12 15.03 2.45
N PHE A 124 -4.87 14.72 2.08
CA PHE A 124 -4.40 14.71 0.69
C PHE A 124 -5.13 13.66 -0.19
N ALA A 125 -5.61 12.57 0.40
CA ALA A 125 -6.31 11.50 -0.32
C ALA A 125 -7.71 11.92 -0.81
N ILE A 126 -8.25 13.02 -0.27
CA ILE A 126 -9.53 13.56 -0.69
C ILE A 126 -9.28 14.54 -1.84
N SER A 127 -9.57 14.12 -3.06
CA SER A 127 -9.34 14.92 -4.26
C SER A 127 -10.10 16.26 -4.21
N LYS A 128 -9.56 17.29 -4.91
CA LYS A 128 -10.22 18.60 -5.01
C LYS A 128 -11.66 18.47 -5.51
N LYS A 129 -11.89 17.64 -6.54
CA LYS A 129 -13.23 17.38 -7.09
C LYS A 129 -14.21 16.90 -6.01
N ARG A 130 -13.77 15.98 -5.14
CA ARG A 130 -14.60 15.47 -4.05
C ARG A 130 -14.85 16.49 -2.96
N ARG A 131 -13.85 17.32 -2.66
CA ARG A 131 -14.00 18.43 -1.70
C ARG A 131 -14.99 19.46 -2.19
N ASP A 132 -14.92 19.82 -3.47
CA ASP A 132 -15.82 20.81 -4.08
C ASP A 132 -17.26 20.29 -4.20
N ALA A 133 -17.43 18.99 -4.54
CA ALA A 133 -18.75 18.36 -4.67
C ALA A 133 -19.43 18.06 -3.33
N ALA A 134 -18.65 17.79 -2.27
CA ALA A 134 -19.14 17.41 -0.94
C ALA A 134 -20.14 16.22 -0.95
N ASP A 135 -20.00 15.29 -1.90
CA ASP A 135 -20.95 14.22 -2.21
C ASP A 135 -20.56 12.85 -1.63
N PHE A 136 -19.86 12.84 -0.51
CA PHE A 136 -19.42 11.62 0.16
C PHE A 136 -19.82 11.59 1.65
N PRO A 137 -19.92 10.39 2.25
CA PRO A 137 -20.26 10.27 3.67
C PRO A 137 -19.28 11.02 4.57
N GLY A 138 -19.79 11.82 5.52
CA GLY A 138 -18.97 12.62 6.43
C GLY A 138 -18.40 13.91 5.84
N ALA A 139 -18.76 14.28 4.60
CA ALA A 139 -18.24 15.46 3.91
C ALA A 139 -18.29 16.74 4.74
N THR A 140 -19.41 17.02 5.42
CA THR A 140 -19.57 18.23 6.24
C THR A 140 -18.48 18.38 7.29
N ARG A 141 -18.25 17.34 8.10
CA ARG A 141 -17.21 17.34 9.12
C ARG A 141 -15.82 17.43 8.52
N ILE A 142 -15.55 16.61 7.52
CA ILE A 142 -14.22 16.52 6.89
C ILE A 142 -13.83 17.82 6.20
N ILE A 143 -14.76 18.47 5.49
CA ILE A 143 -14.51 19.74 4.81
C ILE A 143 -14.30 20.87 5.82
N ASP A 144 -15.06 20.88 6.91
CA ASP A 144 -14.85 21.84 7.99
C ASP A 144 -13.46 21.67 8.64
N GLU A 145 -13.06 20.44 8.97
CA GLU A 145 -11.73 20.16 9.51
C GLU A 145 -10.59 20.51 8.54
N LEU A 146 -10.80 20.37 7.22
CA LEU A 146 -9.81 20.81 6.22
C LEU A 146 -9.63 22.33 6.21
N LYS A 147 -10.67 23.10 6.54
CA LYS A 147 -10.65 24.58 6.56
C LYS A 147 -10.15 25.14 7.90
N THR A 148 -10.64 24.58 9.00
CA THR A 148 -10.43 25.13 10.34
C THR A 148 -9.31 24.39 11.11
N GLY A 149 -8.89 23.24 10.63
CA GLY A 149 -8.03 22.31 11.33
C GLY A 149 -8.79 21.31 12.19
N PRO A 150 -8.26 20.10 12.37
CA PRO A 150 -8.87 19.09 13.22
C PRO A 150 -8.60 19.37 14.71
N LYS A 151 -9.47 18.91 15.60
CA LYS A 151 -9.30 19.04 17.08
C LYS A 151 -8.14 18.21 17.63
N ARG A 152 -7.78 17.13 16.95
CA ARG A 152 -6.67 16.23 17.30
C ARG A 152 -5.93 15.82 16.02
N ARG A 153 -4.66 15.44 16.15
CA ARG A 153 -3.82 15.00 15.03
C ARG A 153 -3.04 13.76 15.40
N LEU A 154 -2.89 12.87 14.43
CA LEU A 154 -1.89 11.81 14.49
C LEU A 154 -0.49 12.44 14.48
N VAL A 155 0.36 12.01 15.40
CA VAL A 155 1.76 12.43 15.51
C VAL A 155 2.64 11.21 15.72
N GLY A 156 3.84 11.24 15.15
CA GLY A 156 4.89 10.27 15.44
C GLY A 156 5.57 10.60 16.75
N LEU A 157 5.85 9.58 17.56
CA LEU A 157 6.62 9.70 18.79
C LEU A 157 7.91 8.91 18.69
N SER A 158 9.03 9.54 18.99
CA SER A 158 10.29 8.85 19.20
C SER A 158 10.41 8.46 20.67
N VAL A 159 10.58 7.17 20.94
CA VAL A 159 10.67 6.63 22.30
C VAL A 159 12.12 6.27 22.59
N SER A 160 12.66 6.85 23.66
CA SER A 160 13.99 6.46 24.17
C SER A 160 13.87 5.23 25.07
N GLY A 161 14.71 4.22 24.81
CA GLY A 161 14.77 2.99 25.60
C GLY A 161 14.46 1.73 24.80
N ALA A 162 14.73 0.57 25.40
CA ALA A 162 14.61 -0.74 24.72
C ALA A 162 13.21 -1.39 24.87
N ARG A 163 12.31 -0.80 25.62
CA ARG A 163 10.96 -1.38 25.84
C ARG A 163 9.94 -0.74 24.88
N PRO A 164 9.19 -1.54 24.15
CA PRO A 164 8.08 -1.02 23.35
C PRO A 164 7.03 -0.38 24.27
N VAL A 165 6.52 0.77 23.87
CA VAL A 165 5.41 1.44 24.51
C VAL A 165 4.11 0.89 23.89
N ARG A 166 3.22 0.41 24.73
CA ARG A 166 1.88 -0.08 24.34
C ARG A 166 0.81 0.72 25.05
#